data_95f8493c1ef6dae2fd76b4efd221d9c9
#
_entry.id   95f8493c1ef6dae2fd76b4efd221d9c9
#
_cell.length_a   1.000
_cell.length_b   1.000
_cell.length_c   1.000
_cell.angle_alpha   90.00
_cell.angle_beta   90.00
_cell.angle_gamma   90.00
#
_symmetry.space_group_name_H-M   'P 1'
#
loop_
_entity.id
_entity.type
_entity.pdbx_description
1 polymer ?
#
loop_
_entity_poly.entity_id
_entity_poly.type
_entity_poly.pdbx_seq_one_letter_code
_entity_poly.pdbx_strand_id
1 'polypeptide(L)' 'MKVKTFLSNYPFKNQVKGYIRPVDKPDSFCGFKKGKAHSQCPYLEEEIIKIDIDIKYGTLSPTIWVQNYKQH' A
#
# COMPACT_ATOMS: atom_id res chain seq x y z
N MET A 1 12.16 2.84 3.52
CA MET A 1 11.76 1.43 3.20
C MET A 1 10.95 1.42 1.92
N LYS A 2 11.26 0.53 1.03
CA LYS A 2 10.49 0.38 -0.20
C LYS A 2 9.20 -0.37 0.06
N VAL A 3 8.19 -0.10 -0.77
CA VAL A 3 6.88 -0.74 -0.65
C VAL A 3 7.02 -2.26 -0.68
N LYS A 4 7.79 -2.81 -1.62
CA LYS A 4 7.96 -4.27 -1.73
C LYS A 4 8.56 -4.87 -0.47
N THR A 5 9.47 -4.17 0.18
CA THR A 5 10.10 -4.64 1.42
C THR A 5 9.08 -4.71 2.55
N PHE A 6 8.25 -3.67 2.67
CA PHE A 6 7.19 -3.66 3.67
C PHE A 6 6.21 -4.81 3.44
N LEU A 7 5.78 -5.02 2.20
CA LEU A 7 4.82 -6.07 1.88
C LEU A 7 5.40 -7.46 2.12
N SER A 8 6.69 -7.66 1.87
CA SER A 8 7.35 -8.94 2.12
C SER A 8 7.39 -9.28 3.61
N ASN A 9 7.47 -8.25 4.45
CA ASN A 9 7.52 -8.41 5.91
C ASN A 9 6.23 -7.94 6.57
N TYR A 10 5.13 -8.11 5.88
CA TYR A 10 3.84 -7.56 6.26
C TYR A 10 3.46 -7.93 7.69
N PRO A 11 3.30 -6.93 8.59
CA PRO A 11 3.10 -7.21 10.01
C PRO A 11 1.64 -7.48 10.40
N PHE A 12 0.70 -7.18 9.52
CA PHE A 12 -0.73 -7.26 9.85
C PHE A 12 -1.31 -8.60 9.40
N LYS A 13 -1.18 -9.61 10.25
CA LYS A 13 -1.51 -10.98 9.89
C LYS A 13 -2.96 -11.21 9.51
N ASN A 14 -3.87 -10.45 10.11
CA ASN A 14 -5.30 -10.63 9.88
C ASN A 14 -5.87 -9.59 8.92
N GLN A 15 -5.02 -8.90 8.20
CA GLN A 15 -5.46 -7.84 7.31
C GLN A 15 -5.82 -8.37 5.94
N VAL A 16 -6.95 -7.94 5.46
CA VAL A 16 -7.48 -8.41 4.19
C VAL A 16 -7.07 -7.50 3.05
N LYS A 17 -7.24 -6.19 3.23
CA LYS A 17 -6.99 -5.22 2.16
C LYS A 17 -6.26 -3.99 2.66
N GLY A 18 -5.47 -3.41 1.78
CA GLY A 18 -4.87 -2.11 1.97
C GLY A 18 -4.65 -1.45 0.64
N TYR A 19 -4.10 -0.24 0.68
CA TYR A 19 -3.92 0.55 -0.53
C TYR A 19 -2.55 1.18 -0.55
N ILE A 20 -2.01 1.35 -1.76
CA ILE A 20 -0.79 2.11 -2.00
C ILE A 20 -1.21 3.33 -2.80
N ARG A 21 -1.05 4.53 -2.22
CA ARG A 21 -1.52 5.78 -2.83
C ARG A 21 -0.38 6.74 -3.04
N PRO A 22 -0.28 7.35 -4.26
CA PRO A 22 0.65 8.44 -4.46
C PRO A 22 0.08 9.74 -3.87
N VAL A 23 0.93 10.51 -3.22
CA VAL A 23 0.50 11.76 -2.57
C VAL A 23 -0.02 12.77 -3.59
N ASP A 24 0.62 12.84 -4.75
CA ASP A 24 0.25 13.81 -5.79
C ASP A 24 -0.97 13.40 -6.62
N LYS A 25 -1.41 12.15 -6.52
CA LYS A 25 -2.60 11.69 -7.25
C LYS A 25 -3.27 10.53 -6.49
N PRO A 26 -3.93 10.82 -5.36
CA PRO A 26 -4.41 9.76 -4.47
C PRO A 26 -5.44 8.80 -5.07
N ASP A 27 -6.15 9.25 -6.12
CA ASP A 27 -7.14 8.40 -6.77
C ASP A 27 -6.52 7.34 -7.67
N SER A 28 -5.23 7.43 -7.93
CA SER A 28 -4.51 6.45 -8.77
C SER A 28 -3.78 5.44 -7.89
N PHE A 29 -4.53 4.78 -7.04
CA PHE A 29 -3.98 3.84 -6.07
C PHE A 29 -3.95 2.41 -6.62
N CYS A 30 -3.12 1.59 -5.98
CA CYS A 30 -3.11 0.13 -6.16
C CYS A 30 -3.56 -0.52 -4.86
N GLY A 31 -4.40 -1.54 -4.97
CA GLY A 31 -4.78 -2.32 -3.80
C GLY A 31 -3.81 -3.46 -3.55
N PHE A 32 -3.75 -3.91 -2.31
CA PHE A 32 -3.08 -5.14 -1.97
C PHE A 32 -3.92 -5.92 -0.97
N LYS A 33 -3.73 -7.24 -0.96
CA LYS A 33 -4.47 -8.13 -0.09
C LYS A 33 -3.51 -9.08 0.60
N LYS A 34 -3.56 -9.10 1.94
CA LYS A 34 -2.69 -9.97 2.75
C LYS A 34 -1.21 -9.77 2.44
N GLY A 35 -0.81 -8.52 2.22
CA GLY A 35 0.58 -8.20 1.93
C GLY A 35 1.02 -8.48 0.50
N LYS A 36 0.10 -8.84 -0.39
CA LYS A 36 0.43 -9.14 -1.79
C LYS A 36 -0.24 -8.15 -2.72
N ALA A 37 0.56 -7.35 -3.42
CA ALA A 37 0.10 -6.45 -4.45
C ALA A 37 0.11 -7.16 -5.80
N HIS A 38 -0.65 -6.60 -6.75
CA HIS A 38 -0.60 -7.08 -8.13
C HIS A 38 0.82 -6.96 -8.67
N SER A 39 1.26 -7.93 -9.47
CA SER A 39 2.62 -7.94 -10.00
C SER A 39 2.95 -6.72 -10.87
N GLN A 40 1.94 -6.08 -11.43
CA GLN A 40 2.11 -4.88 -12.26
C GLN A 40 1.93 -3.58 -11.49
N CYS A 41 1.88 -3.65 -10.17
CA CYS A 41 1.79 -2.44 -9.34
C CYS A 41 3.04 -1.59 -9.57
N PRO A 42 2.90 -0.32 -9.99
CA PRO A 42 4.06 0.51 -10.33
C PRO A 42 4.78 1.07 -9.12
N TYR A 43 4.25 0.87 -7.91
CA TYR A 43 4.78 1.48 -6.70
C TYR A 43 5.68 0.56 -5.87
N LEU A 44 5.92 -0.66 -6.31
CA LEU A 44 6.66 -1.64 -5.51
C LEU A 44 8.10 -1.19 -5.17
N GLU A 45 8.72 -0.45 -6.07
CA GLU A 45 10.08 0.06 -5.86
C GLU A 45 10.13 1.44 -5.21
N GLU A 46 8.97 2.03 -4.93
CA GLU A 46 8.93 3.38 -4.36
C GLU A 46 9.18 3.36 -2.85
N GLU A 47 9.79 4.44 -2.37
CA GLU A 47 9.99 4.61 -0.93
C GLU A 47 8.66 4.99 -0.26
N ILE A 48 8.42 4.43 0.90
CA ILE A 48 7.25 4.75 1.71
C ILE A 48 7.48 6.08 2.42
N ILE A 49 6.52 7.00 2.26
CA ILE A 49 6.54 8.27 2.99
C ILE A 49 5.94 8.09 4.38
N LYS A 50 4.77 7.47 4.43
CA LYS A 50 4.07 7.22 5.69
C LYS A 50 3.07 6.09 5.50
N ILE A 51 2.61 5.54 6.61
CA ILE A 51 1.59 4.50 6.62
C ILE A 51 0.49 4.97 7.56
N ASP A 52 -0.74 5.07 7.03
CA ASP A 52 -1.94 5.36 7.81
C ASP A 52 -2.73 4.08 7.98
N ILE A 53 -3.29 3.87 9.15
CA ILE A 53 -4.10 2.69 9.42
C ILE A 53 -5.49 3.12 9.82
N ASP A 54 -6.48 2.70 9.03
CA ASP A 54 -7.89 2.92 9.32
C ASP A 54 -8.54 1.63 9.78
N ILE A 55 -9.64 1.78 10.51
CA ILE A 55 -10.47 0.64 10.87
C ILE A 55 -11.74 0.74 10.05
N LYS A 56 -11.99 -0.27 9.22
CA LYS A 56 -13.20 -0.36 8.39
C LYS A 56 -13.88 -1.68 8.65
N TYR A 57 -15.14 -1.62 9.03
CA TYR A 57 -15.92 -2.82 9.32
C TYR A 57 -15.24 -3.75 10.32
N GLY A 58 -14.59 -3.15 11.33
CA GLY A 58 -13.88 -3.92 12.35
C GLY A 58 -12.53 -4.48 11.92
N THR A 59 -12.05 -4.14 10.72
CA THR A 59 -10.80 -4.64 10.17
C THR A 59 -9.84 -3.49 9.94
N LEU A 60 -8.58 -3.67 10.28
CA LEU A 60 -7.55 -2.67 9.99
C LEU A 60 -7.31 -2.61 8.50
N SER A 61 -7.23 -1.39 7.94
CA SER A 61 -6.98 -1.17 6.53
C SER A 61 -5.83 -0.18 6.38
N PRO A 62 -4.60 -0.66 6.16
CA PRO A 62 -3.46 0.22 6.02
C PRO A 62 -3.43 0.89 4.65
N THR A 63 -2.99 2.15 4.64
CA THR A 63 -2.71 2.89 3.41
C THR A 63 -1.24 3.25 3.42
N ILE A 64 -0.53 2.81 2.39
CA ILE A 64 0.88 3.12 2.22
C ILE A 64 0.99 4.30 1.26
N TRP A 65 1.58 5.39 1.73
CA TRP A 65 1.73 6.59 0.91
C TRP A 65 3.11 6.64 0.27
N VAL A 66 3.13 6.93 -1.04
CA VAL A 66 4.35 7.13 -1.80
C VAL A 66 4.34 8.52 -2.42
N GLN A 67 5.50 9.01 -2.86
CA GLN A 67 5.63 10.40 -3.28
C GLN A 67 4.93 10.69 -4.60
N ASN A 68 5.20 9.91 -5.61
CA ASN A 68 4.82 10.24 -6.98
C ASN A 68 3.93 9.19 -7.62
N TYR A 69 2.96 9.67 -8.37
CA TYR A 69 2.15 8.83 -9.22
C TYR A 69 3.01 8.16 -10.29
N LYS A 70 2.75 6.88 -10.49
CA LYS A 70 3.36 6.09 -11.56
C LYS A 70 2.25 5.51 -12.42
N GLN A 71 2.40 5.63 -13.72
CA GLN A 71 1.43 5.05 -14.64
C GLN A 71 1.62 3.53 -14.71
N HIS A 72 0.50 2.83 -14.76
CA HIS A 72 0.50 1.37 -14.89
C HIS A 72 1.00 0.91 -16.26
#